data_3da13193c311a0dab0b7fa24a4ac3102
#
_entry.id   3da13193c311a0dab0b7fa24a4ac3102
#
_cell.length_a   1.000
_cell.length_b   1.000
_cell.length_c   1.000
_cell.angle_alpha   90.00
_cell.angle_beta   90.00
_cell.angle_gamma   90.00
#
_symmetry.space_group_name_H-M   'P 1'
#
loop_
_entity.id
_entity.type
_entity.pdbx_description
1 polymer ?
#
loop_
_entity_poly.entity_id
_entity_poly.type
_entity_poly.pdbx_seq_one_letter_code
_entity_poly.pdbx_strand_id
1 'polypeptide(L)'
;FAELSAEHRNNIKNSKRIAEFFGEVSGYAVEETPYSSGFAGYKDWFIQNFRKPGYTVEVGQGVNPLPLEQFDEIYRDNLPILLTAAMQ
;
A
#
# COMPACT_ATOMS: atom_id res chain seq x y z
N PHE A 1 14.84 -21.75 0.72
CA PHE A 1 14.19 -20.75 -0.12
C PHE A 1 14.92 -20.62 -1.43
N ALA A 2 14.18 -20.65 -2.54
CA ALA A 2 14.73 -20.24 -3.81
C ALA A 2 15.12 -18.76 -3.74
N GLU A 3 16.25 -18.40 -4.34
CA GLU A 3 16.63 -17.02 -4.45
C GLU A 3 15.59 -16.24 -5.26
N LEU A 4 15.24 -15.06 -4.77
CA LEU A 4 14.36 -14.17 -5.52
C LEU A 4 15.08 -13.70 -6.80
N SER A 5 14.34 -13.60 -7.89
CA SER A 5 14.87 -13.03 -9.12
C SER A 5 15.30 -11.58 -8.91
N ALA A 6 16.22 -11.10 -9.75
CA ALA A 6 16.62 -9.69 -9.70
C ALA A 6 15.44 -8.74 -9.91
N GLU A 7 14.53 -9.11 -10.81
CA GLU A 7 13.30 -8.34 -11.05
C GLU A 7 12.44 -8.25 -9.78
N HIS A 8 12.26 -9.36 -9.09
CA HIS A 8 11.46 -9.38 -7.87
C HIS A 8 12.10 -8.54 -6.76
N ARG A 9 13.42 -8.65 -6.58
CA ARG A 9 14.14 -7.83 -5.61
C ARG A 9 14.02 -6.34 -5.92
N ASN A 10 14.12 -5.97 -7.17
CA ASN A 10 13.96 -4.58 -7.60
C ASN A 10 12.55 -4.08 -7.36
N ASN A 11 11.55 -4.92 -7.60
CA ASN A 11 10.16 -4.57 -7.31
C ASN A 11 9.94 -4.33 -5.82
N ILE A 12 10.52 -5.15 -4.95
CA ILE A 12 10.41 -4.97 -3.49
C ILE A 12 11.01 -3.63 -3.08
N LYS A 13 12.20 -3.28 -3.57
CA LYS A 13 12.84 -1.99 -3.25
C LYS A 13 12.03 -0.81 -3.73
N ASN A 14 11.54 -0.87 -4.95
CA ASN A 14 10.74 0.19 -5.54
C ASN A 14 9.40 0.35 -4.81
N SER A 15 8.76 -0.76 -4.46
CA SER A 15 7.50 -0.75 -3.74
C SER A 15 7.65 -0.09 -2.36
N LYS A 16 8.74 -0.39 -1.66
CA LYS A 16 9.02 0.22 -0.37
C LYS A 16 9.23 1.73 -0.49
N ARG A 17 10.00 2.16 -1.49
CA ARG A 17 10.24 3.58 -1.75
C ARG A 17 8.94 4.34 -2.02
N ILE A 18 8.08 3.78 -2.85
CA ILE A 18 6.78 4.39 -3.18
C ILE A 18 5.88 4.41 -1.95
N ALA A 19 5.86 3.35 -1.14
CA ALA A 19 5.07 3.31 0.09
C ALA A 19 5.50 4.38 1.08
N GLU A 20 6.81 4.63 1.19
CA GLU A 20 7.33 5.70 2.05
C GLU A 20 6.84 7.07 1.59
N PHE A 21 6.77 7.31 0.29
CA PHE A 21 6.17 8.52 -0.26
C PHE A 21 4.70 8.65 0.10
N PHE A 22 3.95 7.57 0.01
CA PHE A 22 2.53 7.58 0.40
C PHE A 22 2.38 7.94 1.88
N GLY A 23 3.25 7.40 2.73
CA GLY A 23 3.25 7.76 4.16
C GLY A 23 3.54 9.23 4.40
N GLU A 24 4.50 9.80 3.67
CA GLU A 24 4.83 11.22 3.77
C GLU A 24 3.67 12.13 3.39
N VAL A 25 3.00 11.85 2.28
CA VAL A 25 1.96 12.75 1.76
C VAL A 25 0.61 12.59 2.45
N SER A 26 0.38 11.45 3.12
CA SER A 26 -0.89 11.16 3.79
C SER A 26 -0.83 11.27 5.32
N GLY A 27 0.35 11.11 5.88
CA GLY A 27 0.50 10.96 7.32
C GLY A 27 0.17 9.56 7.85
N TYR A 28 -0.15 8.61 6.97
CA TYR A 28 -0.43 7.23 7.38
C TYR A 28 0.85 6.47 7.70
N ALA A 29 0.76 5.54 8.64
CA ALA A 29 1.85 4.63 8.94
C ALA A 29 2.04 3.63 7.80
N VAL A 30 3.30 3.33 7.49
CA VAL A 30 3.66 2.35 6.47
C VAL A 30 4.05 1.07 7.16
N GLU A 31 3.34 -0.02 6.87
CA GLU A 31 3.59 -1.33 7.48
C GLU A 31 3.77 -2.39 6.41
N GLU A 32 4.62 -3.37 6.71
CA GLU A 32 4.80 -4.52 5.84
C GLU A 32 3.79 -5.61 6.21
N THR A 33 3.20 -6.25 5.19
CA THR A 33 2.31 -7.38 5.41
C THR A 33 3.13 -8.56 5.96
N PRO A 34 2.70 -9.17 7.09
CA PRO A 34 3.39 -10.37 7.58
C PRO A 34 3.40 -11.48 6.54
N TYR A 35 4.49 -12.25 6.50
CA TYR A 35 4.66 -13.35 5.54
C TYR A 35 3.46 -14.31 5.54
N SER A 36 2.96 -14.65 6.72
CA SER A 36 1.85 -15.59 6.88
C SER A 36 0.52 -15.12 6.27
N SER A 37 0.35 -13.81 6.06
CA SER A 37 -0.87 -13.25 5.47
C SER A 37 -0.66 -12.69 4.06
N GLY A 38 0.51 -12.91 3.47
CA GLY A 38 0.89 -12.37 2.17
C GLY A 38 0.51 -13.20 0.96
N PHE A 39 -0.51 -14.08 1.04
CA PHE A 39 -0.79 -15.03 -0.05
C PHE A 39 -2.23 -15.04 -0.55
N ALA A 40 -3.18 -14.50 0.17
CA ALA A 40 -4.60 -14.73 -0.08
C ALA A 40 -5.37 -13.53 -0.64
N GLY A 41 -4.80 -12.33 -0.62
CA GLY A 41 -5.49 -11.11 -1.05
C GLY A 41 -5.24 -10.78 -2.52
N TYR A 42 -6.09 -9.90 -3.07
CA TYR A 42 -5.92 -9.39 -4.44
C TYR A 42 -4.56 -8.73 -4.65
N LYS A 43 -4.12 -7.92 -3.69
CA LYS A 43 -2.82 -7.27 -3.73
C LYS A 43 -1.69 -8.29 -3.89
N ASP A 44 -1.74 -9.36 -3.11
CA ASP A 44 -0.71 -10.39 -3.11
C ASP A 44 -0.70 -11.16 -4.43
N TRP A 45 -1.88 -11.48 -4.95
CA TRP A 45 -2.02 -12.09 -6.28
C TRP A 45 -1.41 -11.19 -7.36
N PHE A 46 -1.73 -9.90 -7.31
CA PHE A 46 -1.23 -8.94 -8.29
C PHE A 46 0.30 -8.84 -8.27
N ILE A 47 0.89 -8.72 -7.08
CA ILE A 47 2.35 -8.61 -6.92
C ILE A 47 3.04 -9.86 -7.45
N GLN A 48 2.51 -11.03 -7.11
CA GLN A 48 3.11 -12.30 -7.51
C GLN A 48 3.06 -12.53 -9.02
N ASN A 49 1.97 -12.12 -9.67
CA ASN A 49 1.77 -12.37 -11.10
C ASN A 49 2.41 -11.32 -12.00
N PHE A 50 2.45 -10.07 -11.58
CA PHE A 50 2.89 -8.96 -12.42
C PHE A 50 4.21 -8.34 -12.00
N ARG A 51 4.71 -8.65 -10.82
CA ARG A 51 5.94 -8.06 -10.25
C ARG A 51 5.90 -6.53 -10.27
N LYS A 52 4.75 -5.98 -9.92
CA LYS A 52 4.52 -4.53 -9.82
C LYS A 52 4.07 -4.20 -8.40
N PRO A 53 4.25 -2.93 -7.96
CA PRO A 53 3.81 -2.50 -6.63
C PRO A 53 2.30 -2.68 -6.45
N GLY A 54 1.92 -3.12 -5.27
CA GLY A 54 0.52 -3.21 -4.87
C GLY A 54 0.40 -2.93 -3.38
N TYR A 55 -0.64 -2.18 -2.98
CA TYR A 55 -0.83 -1.73 -1.61
C TYR A 55 -2.27 -1.87 -1.18
N THR A 56 -2.46 -2.10 0.12
CA THR A 56 -3.75 -1.93 0.77
C THR A 56 -3.68 -0.65 1.60
N VAL A 57 -4.62 0.25 1.38
CA VAL A 57 -4.72 1.49 2.16
C VAL A 57 -5.88 1.34 3.12
N GLU A 58 -5.59 1.36 4.42
CA GLU A 58 -6.60 1.31 5.47
C GLU A 58 -6.87 2.71 5.97
N VAL A 59 -8.13 3.09 6.05
CA VAL A 59 -8.55 4.47 6.32
C VAL A 59 -9.43 4.56 7.54
N GLY A 60 -9.42 5.76 8.16
CA GLY A 60 -10.29 6.06 9.28
C GLY A 60 -9.79 5.56 10.62
N GLN A 61 -10.49 5.92 11.66
CA GLN A 61 -10.16 5.57 13.03
C GLN A 61 -11.40 5.07 13.75
N GLY A 62 -11.21 4.04 14.57
CA GLY A 62 -12.28 3.49 15.40
C GLY A 62 -12.82 2.19 14.86
N VAL A 63 -14.10 1.96 15.09
CA VAL A 63 -14.79 0.69 14.80
C VAL A 63 -15.67 0.84 13.57
N ASN A 64 -15.69 -0.17 12.70
CA ASN A 64 -16.57 -0.18 11.54
C ASN A 64 -18.05 -0.44 11.95
N PRO A 65 -19.03 0.20 11.28
CA PRO A 65 -18.83 1.19 10.21
C PRO A 65 -18.32 2.52 10.76
N LEU A 66 -17.41 3.16 10.00
CA LEU A 66 -16.84 4.44 10.41
C LEU A 66 -17.89 5.56 10.35
N PRO A 67 -17.80 6.56 11.28
CA PRO A 67 -18.69 7.72 11.22
C PRO A 67 -18.51 8.52 9.92
N LEU A 68 -19.61 9.05 9.40
CA LEU A 68 -19.57 9.87 8.18
C LEU A 68 -18.74 11.16 8.35
N GLU A 69 -18.59 11.62 9.57
CA GLU A 69 -17.79 12.81 9.89
C GLU A 69 -16.32 12.65 9.54
N GLN A 70 -15.83 11.40 9.41
CA GLN A 70 -14.45 11.14 9.02
C GLN A 70 -14.22 11.23 7.51
N PHE A 71 -15.27 11.35 6.69
CA PHE A 71 -15.15 11.31 5.23
C PHE A 71 -14.20 12.38 4.68
N ASP A 72 -14.37 13.63 5.10
CA ASP A 72 -13.55 14.73 4.58
C ASP A 72 -12.08 14.56 4.88
N GLU A 73 -11.74 14.12 6.09
CA GLU A 73 -10.36 13.87 6.49
C GLU A 73 -9.77 12.71 5.69
N ILE A 74 -10.52 11.61 5.56
CA ILE A 74 -10.10 10.44 4.78
C ILE A 74 -9.86 10.85 3.33
N TYR A 75 -10.76 11.61 2.74
CA TYR A 75 -10.62 12.09 1.36
C TYR A 75 -9.36 12.94 1.19
N ARG A 76 -9.13 13.89 2.10
CA ARG A 76 -7.95 14.76 2.05
C ARG A 76 -6.65 13.99 2.22
N ASP A 77 -6.64 12.96 3.05
CA ASP A 77 -5.42 12.16 3.28
C ASP A 77 -5.12 11.24 2.09
N ASN A 78 -6.15 10.74 1.43
CA ASN A 78 -6.00 9.79 0.34
C ASN A 78 -5.77 10.43 -1.02
N LEU A 79 -6.26 11.65 -1.25
CA LEU A 79 -6.07 12.33 -2.52
C LEU A 79 -4.58 12.46 -2.90
N PRO A 80 -3.69 12.88 -1.99
CA PRO A 80 -2.25 12.92 -2.30
C PRO A 80 -1.67 11.55 -2.64
N ILE A 81 -2.15 10.47 -2.02
CA ILE A 81 -1.71 9.12 -2.34
C ILE A 81 -2.04 8.79 -3.79
N LEU A 82 -3.27 9.06 -4.23
CA LEU A 82 -3.73 8.77 -5.59
C LEU A 82 -2.95 9.59 -6.61
N LEU A 83 -2.73 10.87 -6.34
CA LEU A 83 -1.96 11.74 -7.23
C LEU A 83 -0.50 11.29 -7.31
N THR A 84 0.11 10.93 -6.19
CA THR A 84 1.48 10.42 -6.14
C THR A 84 1.60 9.11 -6.93
N ALA A 85 0.63 8.21 -6.78
CA ALA A 85 0.61 6.94 -7.50
C ALA A 85 0.55 7.17 -9.02
N ALA A 86 -0.26 8.13 -9.46
CA ALA A 86 -0.40 8.44 -10.89
C ALA A 86 0.88 9.01 -11.51
N MET A 87 1.76 9.58 -10.70
CA MET A 87 3.01 10.19 -11.14
C MET A 87 4.19 9.22 -11.18
N GLN A 88 4.03 7.99 -10.74
CA GLN A 88 5.11 6.99 -10.71
C GLN A 88 5.36 6.31 -12.03
#